data_6d882d1cd0624c04b32f0a0b74437578
#
_entry.id   6d882d1cd0624c04b32f0a0b74437578
#
_cell.length_a   1.000
_cell.length_b   1.000
_cell.length_c   1.000
_cell.angle_alpha   90.00
_cell.angle_beta   90.00
_cell.angle_gamma   90.00
#
_symmetry.space_group_name_H-M   'P 1'
#
loop_
_entity.id
_entity.type
_entity.pdbx_description
1 polymer ?
#
loop_
_entity_poly.entity_id
_entity_poly.type
_entity_poly.pdbx_seq_one_letter_code
_entity_poly.pdbx_strand_id
1 'polypeptide(L)'
;MSTAAAAEPASAVVTLLTPPGRGALAVVGLAGRRGCDLADRLFRPRRGPALAARPDRSIAVGVWQALPDSAGEELVVVRQAADRLEIHCHGGAAAAEAVLASLEAGGAVRQSWPDWLAATGADGIATEARQALSLAAGPRAARILGRQLAGALAAELGRIGRLPAADRSPPVARLLRLARIGLRLVEPWRVVVAGQVNAGKSSLVNALAGHARSIVSPRAGTTRDLVTTRLVLGGWEVELIDTAGGRGDLAAASPTERAGIARAAAAAAEADLVLRVVPAGSPPPDPGPREIVVITKADLAPAGSLPAAAVVTSALTGEGIAALEARIGGALVPEDVAEPGLLTGPVPFTPRQVQQLERLAAF
;
A
#
# COMPACT_ATOMS: atom_id res chain seq x y z
N MET A 1 -14.52 -10.52 41.74
CA MET A 1 -14.34 -9.18 41.12
C MET A 1 -12.83 -8.95 41.04
N SER A 2 -12.21 -9.35 39.93
CA SER A 2 -10.78 -9.16 39.72
C SER A 2 -10.61 -7.86 38.92
N THR A 3 -10.12 -6.83 39.58
CA THR A 3 -9.68 -5.58 38.95
C THR A 3 -8.47 -5.90 38.10
N ALA A 4 -8.64 -5.91 36.77
CA ALA A 4 -7.53 -5.89 35.85
C ALA A 4 -6.73 -4.61 36.13
N ALA A 5 -5.54 -4.76 36.70
CA ALA A 5 -4.57 -3.68 36.84
C ALA A 5 -4.26 -3.18 35.42
N ALA A 6 -4.59 -1.94 35.15
CA ALA A 6 -4.12 -1.25 33.94
C ALA A 6 -2.60 -1.29 33.98
N ALA A 7 -1.98 -1.99 33.02
CA ALA A 7 -0.54 -2.04 32.88
C ALA A 7 -0.03 -0.59 32.77
N GLU A 8 0.89 -0.18 33.65
CA GLU A 8 1.54 1.12 33.52
C GLU A 8 2.13 1.24 32.10
N PRO A 9 1.95 2.38 31.44
CA PRO A 9 2.50 2.56 30.11
C PRO A 9 4.02 2.33 30.13
N ALA A 10 4.51 1.50 29.22
CA ALA A 10 5.92 1.13 29.16
C ALA A 10 6.79 2.39 29.21
N SER A 11 7.76 2.44 30.13
CA SER A 11 8.58 3.61 30.40
C SER A 11 9.46 4.02 29.19
N ALA A 12 9.68 3.10 28.25
CA ALA A 12 10.30 3.33 26.94
C ALA A 12 9.83 2.27 25.94
N VAL A 13 9.64 2.67 24.69
CA VAL A 13 9.28 1.79 23.56
C VAL A 13 10.29 1.95 22.43
N VAL A 14 10.56 0.87 21.71
CA VAL A 14 11.55 0.85 20.63
C VAL A 14 10.99 0.15 19.40
N THR A 15 11.37 0.62 18.20
CA THR A 15 10.98 0.03 16.92
C THR A 15 12.02 0.27 15.84
N LEU A 16 12.02 -0.56 14.81
CA LEU A 16 12.74 -0.30 13.57
C LEU A 16 11.90 0.62 12.67
N LEU A 17 12.42 1.82 12.35
CA LEU A 17 11.74 2.81 11.50
C LEU A 17 11.98 2.59 10.02
N THR A 18 13.09 1.97 9.64
CA THR A 18 13.40 1.60 8.25
C THR A 18 12.84 0.24 7.91
N PRO A 19 12.47 -0.03 6.64
CA PRO A 19 12.04 -1.36 6.22
C PRO A 19 13.11 -2.42 6.52
N PRO A 20 12.71 -3.66 6.86
CA PRO A 20 13.66 -4.75 7.03
C PRO A 20 14.34 -5.08 5.70
N GLY A 21 15.65 -5.39 5.74
CA GLY A 21 16.43 -5.73 4.56
C GLY A 21 17.84 -5.15 4.59
N ARG A 22 18.52 -5.20 3.44
CA ARG A 22 19.86 -4.60 3.28
C ARG A 22 19.72 -3.15 2.82
N GLY A 23 20.31 -2.23 3.56
CA GLY A 23 20.39 -0.82 3.25
C GLY A 23 21.73 -0.24 3.64
N ALA A 24 22.02 1.02 3.29
CA ALA A 24 23.21 1.71 3.79
C ALA A 24 23.08 2.05 5.29
N LEU A 25 21.86 2.44 5.69
CA LEU A 25 21.53 2.82 7.07
C LEU A 25 20.25 2.11 7.52
N ALA A 26 20.19 1.80 8.82
CA ALA A 26 18.96 1.47 9.52
C ALA A 26 18.70 2.54 10.59
N VAL A 27 17.42 2.81 10.85
CA VAL A 27 17.01 3.80 11.85
C VAL A 27 16.13 3.10 12.89
N VAL A 28 16.56 3.15 14.13
CA VAL A 28 15.80 2.66 15.29
C VAL A 28 15.19 3.86 16.01
N GLY A 29 13.87 3.84 16.19
CA GLY A 29 13.14 4.82 16.99
C GLY A 29 13.07 4.39 18.44
N LEU A 30 13.36 5.30 19.36
CA LEU A 30 13.23 5.10 20.81
C LEU A 30 12.38 6.25 21.37
N ALA A 31 11.28 5.92 22.06
CA ALA A 31 10.37 6.89 22.64
C ALA A 31 10.03 6.55 24.09
N GLY A 32 9.70 7.57 24.89
CA GLY A 32 9.28 7.45 26.27
C GLY A 32 10.20 8.19 27.25
N ARG A 33 9.70 8.43 28.44
CA ARG A 33 10.39 9.27 29.46
C ARG A 33 11.79 8.79 29.84
N ARG A 34 12.04 7.48 29.78
CA ARG A 34 13.36 6.87 30.07
C ARG A 34 14.22 6.64 28.85
N GLY A 35 13.77 7.06 27.66
CA GLY A 35 14.46 6.79 26.41
C GLY A 35 15.88 7.37 26.38
N CYS A 36 16.05 8.65 26.75
CA CYS A 36 17.37 9.28 26.82
C CYS A 36 18.29 8.59 27.82
N ASP A 37 17.80 8.27 29.02
CA ASP A 37 18.60 7.61 30.07
C ASP A 37 19.06 6.21 29.65
N LEU A 38 18.18 5.46 28.94
CA LEU A 38 18.55 4.16 28.40
C LEU A 38 19.61 4.28 27.31
N ALA A 39 19.44 5.22 26.39
CA ALA A 39 20.41 5.45 25.34
C ALA A 39 21.76 5.96 25.89
N ASP A 40 21.78 6.81 26.88
CA ASP A 40 23.00 7.34 27.51
C ASP A 40 23.84 6.26 28.24
N ARG A 41 23.23 5.13 28.63
CA ARG A 41 23.97 3.99 29.19
C ARG A 41 24.77 3.23 28.12
N LEU A 42 24.28 3.25 26.89
CA LEU A 42 24.82 2.47 25.77
C LEU A 42 25.62 3.33 24.78
N PHE A 43 25.36 4.63 24.73
CA PHE A 43 25.96 5.56 23.79
C PHE A 43 27.01 6.43 24.42
N ARG A 44 28.18 6.53 23.79
CA ARG A 44 29.29 7.42 24.19
C ARG A 44 29.50 8.45 23.09
N PRO A 45 29.05 9.71 23.27
CA PRO A 45 29.23 10.73 22.26
C PRO A 45 30.71 11.09 22.11
N ARG A 46 31.18 11.29 20.90
CA ARG A 46 32.54 11.76 20.63
C ARG A 46 32.80 13.16 21.15
N ARG A 47 31.78 14.03 21.16
CA ARG A 47 31.85 15.41 21.61
C ARG A 47 30.53 15.84 22.24
N GLY A 48 30.62 16.76 23.19
CA GLY A 48 29.49 17.37 23.87
C GLY A 48 28.89 16.51 24.99
N PRO A 49 27.80 16.95 25.60
CA PRO A 49 27.18 16.29 26.74
C PRO A 49 26.43 15.02 26.33
N ALA A 50 25.98 14.24 27.34
CA ALA A 50 25.08 13.12 27.19
C ALA A 50 23.78 13.53 26.48
N LEU A 51 23.05 12.57 25.92
CA LEU A 51 21.84 12.82 25.11
C LEU A 51 20.73 13.54 25.90
N ALA A 52 20.56 13.17 27.17
CA ALA A 52 19.58 13.81 28.06
C ALA A 52 19.81 15.32 28.27
N ALA A 53 21.07 15.75 28.22
CA ALA A 53 21.44 17.15 28.40
C ALA A 53 21.54 17.97 27.10
N ARG A 54 21.27 17.35 25.94
CA ARG A 54 21.30 18.03 24.64
C ARG A 54 19.97 18.73 24.36
N PRO A 55 19.97 19.81 23.57
CA PRO A 55 18.72 20.41 23.10
C PRO A 55 17.97 19.48 22.16
N ASP A 56 16.66 19.67 22.05
CA ASP A 56 15.85 19.03 21.04
C ASP A 56 16.33 19.37 19.63
N ARG A 57 16.12 18.48 18.67
CA ARG A 57 16.62 18.57 17.28
C ARG A 57 18.14 18.64 17.17
N SER A 58 18.85 18.03 18.10
CA SER A 58 20.30 17.93 18.08
C SER A 58 20.78 16.59 17.57
N ILE A 59 22.00 16.59 17.02
CA ILE A 59 22.66 15.41 16.47
C ILE A 59 23.90 15.11 17.27
N ALA A 60 24.15 13.84 17.59
CA ALA A 60 25.34 13.34 18.25
C ALA A 60 25.93 12.18 17.43
N VAL A 61 27.24 12.25 17.20
CA VAL A 61 28.05 11.15 16.66
C VAL A 61 28.79 10.50 17.80
N GLY A 62 28.80 9.17 17.87
CA GLY A 62 29.45 8.46 18.95
C GLY A 62 29.51 6.97 18.75
N VAL A 63 29.88 6.24 19.79
CA VAL A 63 29.96 4.78 19.78
C VAL A 63 28.85 4.22 20.63
N TRP A 64 28.09 3.29 20.04
CA TRP A 64 27.07 2.48 20.72
C TRP A 64 27.67 1.16 21.16
N GLN A 65 27.58 0.87 22.42
CA GLN A 65 28.14 -0.33 23.03
C GLN A 65 26.99 -1.27 23.45
N ALA A 66 26.56 -2.12 22.53
CA ALA A 66 25.47 -3.05 22.78
C ALA A 66 25.82 -4.14 23.83
N LEU A 67 27.10 -4.50 23.91
CA LEU A 67 27.62 -5.48 24.86
C LEU A 67 28.86 -4.91 25.55
N PRO A 68 29.09 -5.20 26.87
CA PRO A 68 30.18 -4.61 27.64
C PRO A 68 31.58 -4.78 27.02
N ASP A 69 31.85 -5.94 26.41
CA ASP A 69 33.17 -6.31 25.85
C ASP A 69 33.24 -6.22 24.32
N SER A 70 32.23 -5.60 23.66
CA SER A 70 32.25 -5.43 22.21
C SER A 70 33.03 -4.17 21.80
N ALA A 71 33.56 -4.18 20.56
CA ALA A 71 34.22 -3.01 19.97
C ALA A 71 33.30 -1.77 19.83
N GLY A 72 32.01 -1.96 19.98
CA GLY A 72 30.99 -0.93 19.75
C GLY A 72 30.81 -0.59 18.27
N GLU A 73 29.72 0.07 17.96
CA GLU A 73 29.40 0.55 16.62
C GLU A 73 29.37 2.08 16.61
N GLU A 74 30.09 2.68 15.64
CA GLU A 74 29.98 4.12 15.44
C GLU A 74 28.67 4.44 14.73
N LEU A 75 27.84 5.27 15.37
CA LEU A 75 26.53 5.61 14.85
C LEU A 75 26.13 7.05 15.19
N VAL A 76 25.01 7.48 14.68
CA VAL A 76 24.46 8.81 14.86
C VAL A 76 23.16 8.72 15.66
N VAL A 77 23.04 9.51 16.73
CA VAL A 77 21.79 9.68 17.47
C VAL A 77 21.24 11.08 17.23
N VAL A 78 19.98 11.14 16.83
CA VAL A 78 19.24 12.39 16.68
C VAL A 78 18.23 12.48 17.82
N ARG A 79 18.35 13.51 18.63
CA ARG A 79 17.35 13.85 19.64
C ARG A 79 16.25 14.69 18.99
N GLN A 80 15.11 14.08 18.72
CA GLN A 80 13.96 14.75 18.09
C GLN A 80 13.19 15.62 19.10
N ALA A 81 13.01 15.09 20.32
CA ALA A 81 12.34 15.73 21.43
C ALA A 81 12.89 15.17 22.75
N ALA A 82 12.49 15.72 23.88
CA ALA A 82 12.91 15.27 25.21
C ALA A 82 12.68 13.78 25.46
N ASP A 83 11.66 13.21 24.85
CA ASP A 83 11.22 11.82 25.01
C ASP A 83 11.33 10.99 23.72
N ARG A 84 12.05 11.49 22.68
CA ARG A 84 12.14 10.83 21.36
C ARG A 84 13.52 10.92 20.74
N LEU A 85 14.08 9.77 20.44
CA LEU A 85 15.39 9.62 19.77
C LEU A 85 15.23 8.80 18.48
N GLU A 86 16.11 9.10 17.52
CA GLU A 86 16.35 8.25 16.35
C GLU A 86 17.83 7.84 16.38
N ILE A 87 18.08 6.54 16.27
CA ILE A 87 19.42 5.94 16.32
C ILE A 87 19.70 5.40 14.91
N HIS A 88 20.63 6.04 14.22
CA HIS A 88 21.02 5.73 12.85
C HIS A 88 22.26 4.87 12.88
N CYS A 89 22.11 3.56 12.60
CA CYS A 89 23.18 2.56 12.57
C CYS A 89 23.41 2.04 11.14
N HIS A 90 24.40 1.18 10.96
CA HIS A 90 24.62 0.52 9.68
C HIS A 90 23.39 -0.32 9.27
N GLY A 91 23.08 -0.33 7.97
CA GLY A 91 21.85 -0.93 7.43
C GLY A 91 21.85 -2.45 7.31
N GLY A 92 22.71 -3.14 8.05
CA GLY A 92 22.70 -4.58 8.19
C GLY A 92 21.68 -5.04 9.25
N ALA A 93 20.98 -6.16 8.99
CA ALA A 93 20.01 -6.69 9.95
C ALA A 93 20.62 -6.95 11.35
N ALA A 94 21.87 -7.41 11.39
CA ALA A 94 22.57 -7.70 12.65
C ALA A 94 22.88 -6.41 13.46
N ALA A 95 23.23 -5.31 12.79
CA ALA A 95 23.52 -4.04 13.45
C ALA A 95 22.25 -3.44 14.07
N ALA A 96 21.16 -3.39 13.29
CA ALA A 96 19.87 -2.91 13.77
C ALA A 96 19.35 -3.77 14.94
N GLU A 97 19.48 -5.10 14.83
CA GLU A 97 19.05 -6.02 15.88
C GLU A 97 19.89 -5.87 17.16
N ALA A 98 21.19 -5.64 17.05
CA ALA A 98 22.06 -5.40 18.21
C ALA A 98 21.63 -4.13 18.99
N VAL A 99 21.28 -3.06 18.28
CA VAL A 99 20.75 -1.83 18.89
C VAL A 99 19.41 -2.11 19.57
N LEU A 100 18.48 -2.76 18.88
CA LEU A 100 17.15 -3.11 19.42
C LEU A 100 17.27 -3.98 20.66
N ALA A 101 18.02 -5.08 20.59
CA ALA A 101 18.19 -6.01 21.70
C ALA A 101 18.86 -5.37 22.93
N SER A 102 19.84 -4.48 22.73
CA SER A 102 20.48 -3.75 23.82
C SER A 102 19.52 -2.82 24.57
N LEU A 103 18.62 -2.18 23.85
CA LEU A 103 17.56 -1.33 24.41
C LEU A 103 16.50 -2.17 25.14
N GLU A 104 16.12 -3.31 24.61
CA GLU A 104 15.20 -4.27 25.25
C GLU A 104 15.80 -4.81 26.55
N ALA A 105 17.08 -5.17 26.53
CA ALA A 105 17.79 -5.58 27.74
C ALA A 105 17.83 -4.47 28.80
N GLY A 106 17.81 -3.20 28.40
CA GLY A 106 17.69 -2.03 29.26
C GLY A 106 16.26 -1.74 29.76
N GLY A 107 15.27 -2.51 29.30
CA GLY A 107 13.86 -2.41 29.73
C GLY A 107 12.95 -1.62 28.75
N ALA A 108 13.40 -1.37 27.51
CA ALA A 108 12.48 -0.88 26.47
C ALA A 108 11.61 -2.02 25.94
N VAL A 109 10.38 -1.70 25.57
CA VAL A 109 9.45 -2.66 24.96
C VAL A 109 9.47 -2.49 23.45
N ARG A 110 9.77 -3.58 22.70
CA ARG A 110 9.71 -3.57 21.25
C ARG A 110 8.27 -3.51 20.79
N GLN A 111 7.97 -2.61 19.89
CA GLN A 111 6.66 -2.46 19.25
C GLN A 111 6.80 -2.59 17.73
N SER A 112 5.70 -2.93 17.07
CA SER A 112 5.62 -2.79 15.63
C SER A 112 5.68 -1.30 15.26
N TRP A 113 6.18 -0.98 14.07
CA TRP A 113 6.21 0.41 13.60
C TRP A 113 4.82 1.10 13.61
N PRO A 114 3.71 0.42 13.19
CA PRO A 114 2.37 0.99 13.32
C PRO A 114 1.96 1.32 14.74
N ASP A 115 2.22 0.43 15.70
CA ASP A 115 1.87 0.65 17.10
C ASP A 115 2.70 1.78 17.73
N TRP A 116 4.00 1.81 17.42
CA TRP A 116 4.90 2.88 17.85
C TRP A 116 4.45 4.25 17.29
N LEU A 117 4.05 4.29 16.03
CA LEU A 117 3.56 5.51 15.38
C LEU A 117 2.24 5.96 16.01
N ALA A 118 1.32 5.03 16.34
CA ALA A 118 0.07 5.34 17.03
C ALA A 118 0.32 5.89 18.44
N ALA A 119 1.28 5.31 19.17
CA ALA A 119 1.64 5.75 20.51
C ALA A 119 2.35 7.11 20.56
N THR A 120 3.08 7.46 19.49
CA THR A 120 3.90 8.70 19.42
C THR A 120 3.28 9.78 18.54
N GLY A 121 2.23 9.48 17.78
CA GLY A 121 1.54 10.40 16.87
C GLY A 121 0.43 11.18 17.57
N ALA A 122 0.32 12.47 17.29
CA ALA A 122 -0.70 13.34 17.88
C ALA A 122 -2.05 13.34 17.13
N ASP A 123 -2.07 12.97 15.83
CA ASP A 123 -3.24 12.99 14.95
C ASP A 123 -3.46 11.61 14.33
N GLY A 124 -4.63 11.02 14.60
CA GLY A 124 -4.99 9.71 14.08
C GLY A 124 -4.98 9.63 12.55
N ILE A 125 -5.46 10.66 11.84
CA ILE A 125 -5.48 10.70 10.37
C ILE A 125 -4.06 10.82 9.80
N ALA A 126 -3.21 11.68 10.38
CA ALA A 126 -1.82 11.82 9.95
C ALA A 126 -1.02 10.54 10.21
N THR A 127 -1.28 9.85 11.32
CA THR A 127 -0.69 8.55 11.64
C THR A 127 -1.11 7.49 10.62
N GLU A 128 -2.40 7.37 10.32
CA GLU A 128 -2.93 6.46 9.30
C GLU A 128 -2.34 6.78 7.91
N ALA A 129 -2.19 8.07 7.57
CA ALA A 129 -1.62 8.48 6.30
C ALA A 129 -0.13 8.11 6.18
N ARG A 130 0.66 8.21 7.25
CA ARG A 130 2.07 7.74 7.28
C ARG A 130 2.15 6.23 7.08
N GLN A 131 1.29 5.47 7.76
CA GLN A 131 1.21 4.02 7.60
C GLN A 131 0.85 3.64 6.16
N ALA A 132 -0.18 4.27 5.59
CA ALA A 132 -0.61 4.05 4.23
C ALA A 132 0.47 4.43 3.19
N LEU A 133 1.20 5.55 3.40
CA LEU A 133 2.31 5.97 2.53
C LEU A 133 3.43 4.93 2.44
N SER A 134 3.73 4.23 3.53
CA SER A 134 4.76 3.17 3.53
C SER A 134 4.37 1.95 2.70
N LEU A 135 3.08 1.80 2.39
CA LEU A 135 2.52 0.69 1.63
C LEU A 135 2.17 1.09 0.19
N ALA A 136 2.13 2.40 -0.11
CA ALA A 136 1.72 2.90 -1.41
C ALA A 136 2.72 2.53 -2.51
N ALA A 137 2.29 1.75 -3.48
CA ALA A 137 3.13 1.31 -4.59
C ALA A 137 3.13 2.29 -5.77
N GLY A 138 2.07 3.08 -5.95
CA GLY A 138 1.90 3.96 -7.09
C GLY A 138 2.09 5.45 -6.76
N PRO A 139 2.58 6.26 -7.72
CA PRO A 139 2.81 7.70 -7.50
C PRO A 139 1.52 8.49 -7.26
N ARG A 140 0.38 8.04 -7.80
CA ARG A 140 -0.92 8.66 -7.54
C ARG A 140 -1.36 8.45 -6.10
N ALA A 141 -1.24 7.20 -5.59
CA ALA A 141 -1.54 6.87 -4.20
C ALA A 141 -0.66 7.69 -3.24
N ALA A 142 0.65 7.74 -3.47
CA ALA A 142 1.57 8.52 -2.65
C ALA A 142 1.22 10.01 -2.63
N ARG A 143 0.82 10.59 -3.77
CA ARG A 143 0.41 12.01 -3.85
C ARG A 143 -0.87 12.28 -3.06
N ILE A 144 -1.89 11.43 -3.17
CA ILE A 144 -3.15 11.55 -2.42
C ILE A 144 -2.87 11.43 -0.93
N LEU A 145 -2.16 10.39 -0.49
CA LEU A 145 -1.84 10.15 0.92
C LEU A 145 -0.97 11.25 1.52
N GLY A 146 -0.02 11.80 0.75
CA GLY A 146 0.79 12.95 1.17
C GLY A 146 -0.06 14.19 1.48
N ARG A 147 -1.16 14.41 0.74
CA ARG A 147 -2.12 15.48 1.04
C ARG A 147 -2.91 15.22 2.33
N GLN A 148 -3.27 13.95 2.59
CA GLN A 148 -3.95 13.60 3.84
C GLN A 148 -3.00 13.75 5.04
N LEU A 149 -1.73 13.37 4.87
CA LEU A 149 -0.68 13.62 5.87
C LEU A 149 -0.50 15.13 6.16
N ALA A 150 -0.64 15.98 5.14
CA ALA A 150 -0.61 17.44 5.29
C ALA A 150 -1.91 18.04 5.87
N GLY A 151 -2.90 17.20 6.26
CA GLY A 151 -4.08 17.60 6.98
C GLY A 151 -5.33 17.85 6.12
N ALA A 152 -5.34 17.54 4.83
CA ALA A 152 -6.49 17.84 3.95
C ALA A 152 -7.80 17.22 4.45
N LEU A 153 -7.80 15.93 4.82
CA LEU A 153 -8.99 15.26 5.35
C LEU A 153 -9.35 15.73 6.76
N ALA A 154 -8.35 15.94 7.63
CA ALA A 154 -8.59 16.41 9.00
C ALA A 154 -9.28 17.80 9.01
N ALA A 155 -8.81 18.71 8.15
CA ALA A 155 -9.40 20.04 8.00
C ALA A 155 -10.84 19.97 7.49
N GLU A 156 -11.12 19.13 6.49
CA GLU A 156 -12.46 18.97 5.93
C GLU A 156 -13.43 18.33 6.91
N LEU A 157 -13.03 17.28 7.64
CA LEU A 157 -13.87 16.69 8.71
C LEU A 157 -14.17 17.70 9.82
N GLY A 158 -13.16 18.51 10.21
CA GLY A 158 -13.37 19.61 11.15
C GLY A 158 -14.33 20.68 10.62
N ARG A 159 -14.29 21.00 9.32
CA ARG A 159 -15.23 21.92 8.66
C ARG A 159 -16.66 21.36 8.68
N ILE A 160 -16.84 20.10 8.27
CA ILE A 160 -18.14 19.43 8.24
C ILE A 160 -18.74 19.34 9.64
N GLY A 161 -17.92 19.00 10.64
CA GLY A 161 -18.39 18.92 12.03
C GLY A 161 -18.96 20.24 12.60
N ARG A 162 -18.53 21.38 12.06
CA ARG A 162 -19.03 22.71 12.42
C ARG A 162 -20.29 23.14 11.66
N LEU A 163 -20.69 22.43 10.60
CA LEU A 163 -21.90 22.72 9.85
C LEU A 163 -23.16 22.34 10.66
N PRO A 164 -24.29 23.04 10.46
CA PRO A 164 -25.60 22.56 10.90
C PRO A 164 -25.88 21.15 10.35
N ALA A 165 -26.62 20.34 11.09
CA ALA A 165 -26.88 18.95 10.67
C ALA A 165 -27.49 18.85 9.27
N ALA A 166 -28.43 19.75 8.92
CA ALA A 166 -29.07 19.79 7.61
C ALA A 166 -28.09 19.99 6.43
N ASP A 167 -26.93 20.61 6.66
CA ASP A 167 -25.97 20.97 5.62
C ASP A 167 -24.82 19.97 5.48
N ARG A 168 -24.78 18.93 6.33
CA ARG A 168 -23.69 17.92 6.34
C ARG A 168 -23.78 16.89 5.22
N SER A 169 -25.01 16.57 4.79
CA SER A 169 -25.24 15.48 3.82
C SER A 169 -24.50 15.63 2.50
N PRO A 170 -24.49 16.78 1.79
CA PRO A 170 -23.79 16.90 0.51
C PRO A 170 -22.27 16.71 0.60
N PRO A 171 -21.53 17.35 1.53
CA PRO A 171 -20.09 17.16 1.64
C PRO A 171 -19.72 15.74 2.12
N VAL A 172 -20.52 15.12 3.00
CA VAL A 172 -20.30 13.73 3.43
C VAL A 172 -20.52 12.77 2.26
N ALA A 173 -21.59 12.91 1.48
CA ALA A 173 -21.85 12.08 0.31
C ALA A 173 -20.71 12.18 -0.72
N ARG A 174 -20.14 13.38 -0.92
CA ARG A 174 -18.96 13.57 -1.77
C ARG A 174 -17.76 12.79 -1.25
N LEU A 175 -17.44 12.87 0.03
CA LEU A 175 -16.32 12.15 0.63
C LEU A 175 -16.53 10.62 0.57
N LEU A 176 -17.75 10.13 0.79
CA LEU A 176 -18.06 8.70 0.68
C LEU A 176 -17.88 8.17 -0.76
N ARG A 177 -18.19 8.97 -1.79
CA ARG A 177 -17.86 8.60 -3.18
C ARG A 177 -16.34 8.48 -3.38
N LEU A 178 -15.56 9.44 -2.87
CA LEU A 178 -14.09 9.43 -2.95
C LEU A 178 -13.46 8.30 -2.14
N ALA A 179 -14.10 7.84 -1.05
CA ALA A 179 -13.64 6.74 -0.23
C ALA A 179 -13.49 5.42 -1.03
N ARG A 180 -14.30 5.20 -2.08
CA ARG A 180 -14.16 4.03 -2.95
C ARG A 180 -12.77 3.93 -3.60
N ILE A 181 -12.17 5.08 -3.94
CA ILE A 181 -10.82 5.16 -4.47
C ILE A 181 -9.81 5.17 -3.31
N GLY A 182 -10.13 5.91 -2.24
CA GLY A 182 -9.25 6.03 -1.09
C GLY A 182 -8.91 4.69 -0.42
N LEU A 183 -9.87 3.78 -0.30
CA LEU A 183 -9.67 2.44 0.23
C LEU A 183 -8.76 1.56 -0.66
N ARG A 184 -8.57 1.94 -1.93
CA ARG A 184 -7.69 1.26 -2.90
C ARG A 184 -6.29 1.90 -3.01
N LEU A 185 -5.94 2.86 -2.15
CA LEU A 185 -4.61 3.50 -2.21
C LEU A 185 -3.48 2.61 -1.72
N VAL A 186 -3.80 1.60 -0.90
CA VAL A 186 -2.84 0.64 -0.32
C VAL A 186 -3.22 -0.81 -0.57
N GLU A 187 -4.43 -1.04 -1.07
CA GLU A 187 -4.90 -2.32 -1.56
C GLU A 187 -4.96 -2.27 -3.09
N PRO A 188 -4.39 -3.25 -3.80
CA PRO A 188 -4.39 -3.23 -5.25
C PRO A 188 -5.82 -3.38 -5.80
N TRP A 189 -6.07 -2.74 -6.95
CA TRP A 189 -7.25 -3.02 -7.74
C TRP A 189 -7.16 -4.43 -8.31
N ARG A 190 -8.21 -5.23 -8.13
CA ARG A 190 -8.25 -6.62 -8.62
C ARG A 190 -8.76 -6.65 -10.04
N VAL A 191 -7.89 -7.04 -10.99
CA VAL A 191 -8.19 -7.14 -12.42
C VAL A 191 -8.04 -8.58 -12.85
N VAL A 192 -9.14 -9.22 -13.24
CA VAL A 192 -9.15 -10.60 -13.69
C VAL A 192 -9.02 -10.68 -15.20
N VAL A 193 -8.08 -11.51 -15.68
CA VAL A 193 -7.88 -11.80 -17.10
C VAL A 193 -8.61 -13.09 -17.44
N ALA A 194 -9.74 -12.99 -18.15
CA ALA A 194 -10.63 -14.10 -18.49
C ALA A 194 -10.71 -14.31 -20.00
N GLY A 195 -10.81 -15.56 -20.44
CA GLY A 195 -10.94 -15.91 -21.87
C GLY A 195 -10.66 -17.39 -22.10
N GLN A 196 -10.88 -17.85 -23.33
CA GLN A 196 -10.68 -19.26 -23.71
C GLN A 196 -9.23 -19.72 -23.56
N VAL A 197 -9.01 -21.04 -23.58
CA VAL A 197 -7.67 -21.62 -23.68
C VAL A 197 -6.99 -21.08 -24.94
N ASN A 198 -5.69 -20.78 -24.86
CA ASN A 198 -4.90 -20.22 -25.95
C ASN A 198 -5.36 -18.84 -26.49
N ALA A 199 -6.25 -18.13 -25.80
CA ALA A 199 -6.62 -16.76 -26.15
C ALA A 199 -5.47 -15.74 -25.97
N GLY A 200 -4.32 -16.12 -25.42
CA GLY A 200 -3.18 -15.22 -25.22
C GLY A 200 -3.17 -14.48 -23.87
N LYS A 201 -3.92 -14.96 -22.86
CA LYS A 201 -4.02 -14.34 -21.53
C LYS A 201 -2.68 -14.14 -20.84
N SER A 202 -1.91 -15.21 -20.66
CA SER A 202 -0.60 -15.14 -19.98
C SER A 202 0.42 -14.31 -20.78
N SER A 203 0.34 -14.35 -22.14
CA SER A 203 1.17 -13.48 -22.99
C SER A 203 0.80 -12.01 -22.79
N LEU A 204 -0.51 -11.69 -22.67
CA LEU A 204 -1.00 -10.34 -22.38
C LEU A 204 -0.54 -9.85 -21.01
N VAL A 205 -0.65 -10.70 -19.96
CA VAL A 205 -0.16 -10.39 -18.60
C VAL A 205 1.34 -10.09 -18.63
N ASN A 206 2.14 -10.92 -19.33
CA ASN A 206 3.58 -10.71 -19.47
C ASN A 206 3.90 -9.43 -20.25
N ALA A 207 3.15 -9.10 -21.30
CA ALA A 207 3.33 -7.88 -22.06
C ALA A 207 3.00 -6.63 -21.23
N LEU A 208 1.92 -6.65 -20.44
CA LEU A 208 1.60 -5.59 -19.48
C LEU A 208 2.69 -5.47 -18.40
N ALA A 209 3.20 -6.59 -17.89
CA ALA A 209 4.29 -6.58 -16.91
C ALA A 209 5.60 -6.00 -17.49
N GLY A 210 5.93 -6.34 -18.73
CA GLY A 210 7.09 -5.78 -19.43
C GLY A 210 6.95 -4.29 -19.77
N HIS A 211 5.71 -3.82 -19.95
CA HIS A 211 5.41 -2.41 -20.23
C HIS A 211 5.33 -1.56 -18.96
N ALA A 212 4.85 -2.15 -17.87
CA ALA A 212 4.71 -1.45 -16.59
C ALA A 212 6.06 -0.95 -16.06
N ARG A 213 6.12 0.32 -15.69
CA ARG A 213 7.36 0.97 -15.19
C ARG A 213 7.78 0.49 -13.80
N SER A 214 6.90 -0.21 -13.09
CA SER A 214 7.17 -0.70 -11.72
C SER A 214 6.47 -2.04 -11.51
N ILE A 215 7.25 -3.08 -11.22
CA ILE A 215 6.76 -4.36 -10.72
C ILE A 215 6.79 -4.27 -9.20
N VAL A 216 5.65 -4.46 -8.55
CA VAL A 216 5.59 -4.56 -7.10
C VAL A 216 6.04 -5.97 -6.72
N SER A 217 7.08 -6.08 -5.89
CA SER A 217 7.59 -7.38 -5.43
C SER A 217 6.47 -8.19 -4.78
N PRO A 218 6.38 -9.52 -5.04
CA PRO A 218 5.35 -10.35 -4.44
C PRO A 218 5.49 -10.33 -2.91
N ARG A 219 4.45 -9.86 -2.21
CA ARG A 219 4.33 -10.13 -0.77
C ARG A 219 4.05 -11.61 -0.60
N ALA A 220 4.93 -12.32 0.12
CA ALA A 220 4.71 -13.72 0.48
C ALA A 220 3.38 -13.84 1.24
N GLY A 221 2.44 -14.65 0.74
CA GLY A 221 1.21 -14.94 1.48
C GLY A 221 -0.06 -15.19 0.67
N THR A 222 -0.03 -15.23 -0.67
CA THR A 222 -1.26 -15.45 -1.44
C THR A 222 -1.29 -16.83 -2.12
N THR A 223 -2.28 -17.61 -1.73
CA THR A 223 -2.93 -18.80 -2.32
C THR A 223 -2.23 -19.50 -3.50
N ARG A 224 -1.96 -20.78 -3.31
CA ARG A 224 -1.23 -21.74 -4.16
C ARG A 224 -1.78 -22.04 -5.55
N ASP A 225 -2.87 -21.38 -6.02
CA ASP A 225 -3.64 -21.87 -7.16
C ASP A 225 -3.97 -20.86 -8.29
N LEU A 226 -3.67 -19.56 -8.15
CA LEU A 226 -3.84 -18.55 -9.21
C LEU A 226 -2.53 -17.77 -9.37
N VAL A 227 -2.10 -17.58 -10.61
CA VAL A 227 -0.93 -16.75 -10.91
C VAL A 227 -1.36 -15.29 -10.78
N THR A 228 -0.85 -14.61 -9.76
CA THR A 228 -1.10 -13.19 -9.54
C THR A 228 0.14 -12.38 -9.83
N THR A 229 -0.02 -11.25 -10.53
CA THR A 229 1.07 -10.32 -10.84
C THR A 229 0.66 -8.93 -10.41
N ARG A 230 1.44 -8.28 -9.53
CA ARG A 230 1.20 -6.91 -9.08
C ARG A 230 2.01 -5.93 -9.90
N LEU A 231 1.33 -4.94 -10.47
CA LEU A 231 1.86 -3.93 -11.37
C LEU A 231 1.33 -2.55 -10.98
N VAL A 232 2.02 -1.50 -11.44
CA VAL A 232 1.48 -0.14 -11.43
C VAL A 232 1.05 0.22 -12.85
N LEU A 233 -0.26 0.28 -13.09
CA LEU A 233 -0.88 0.64 -14.37
C LEU A 233 -1.57 2.00 -14.25
N GLY A 234 -1.25 2.93 -15.15
CA GLY A 234 -1.81 4.27 -15.11
C GLY A 234 -1.58 5.02 -13.79
N GLY A 235 -0.58 4.61 -12.99
CA GLY A 235 -0.27 5.17 -11.69
C GLY A 235 -1.05 4.55 -10.51
N TRP A 236 -1.86 3.50 -10.74
CA TRP A 236 -2.58 2.73 -9.73
C TRP A 236 -1.98 1.35 -9.55
N GLU A 237 -1.90 0.86 -8.31
CA GLU A 237 -1.51 -0.52 -8.04
C GLU A 237 -2.64 -1.47 -8.46
N VAL A 238 -2.29 -2.45 -9.31
CA VAL A 238 -3.21 -3.43 -9.87
C VAL A 238 -2.68 -4.84 -9.59
N GLU A 239 -3.53 -5.73 -9.13
CA GLU A 239 -3.29 -7.16 -9.05
C GLU A 239 -3.97 -7.84 -10.23
N LEU A 240 -3.16 -8.23 -11.24
CA LEU A 240 -3.64 -9.02 -12.36
C LEU A 240 -3.74 -10.49 -11.94
N ILE A 241 -4.92 -11.07 -12.10
CA ILE A 241 -5.21 -12.46 -11.79
C ILE A 241 -5.42 -13.20 -13.11
N ASP A 242 -4.42 -14.01 -13.52
CA ASP A 242 -4.56 -14.87 -14.70
C ASP A 242 -5.38 -16.11 -14.34
N THR A 243 -6.57 -16.21 -14.90
CA THR A 243 -7.37 -17.42 -14.80
C THR A 243 -6.85 -18.42 -15.83
N ALA A 244 -6.16 -19.47 -15.38
CA ALA A 244 -5.76 -20.60 -16.21
C ALA A 244 -7.00 -21.03 -17.04
N GLY A 245 -6.88 -21.06 -18.37
CA GLY A 245 -7.95 -21.11 -19.33
C GLY A 245 -8.98 -22.22 -19.12
N GLY A 246 -10.01 -21.93 -18.35
CA GLY A 246 -11.09 -22.83 -17.99
C GLY A 246 -12.44 -22.40 -18.57
N ARG A 247 -12.62 -22.54 -19.88
CA ARG A 247 -13.92 -22.73 -20.54
C ARG A 247 -13.77 -23.85 -21.56
N GLY A 248 -13.50 -25.06 -21.07
CA GLY A 248 -13.88 -26.29 -21.73
C GLY A 248 -15.36 -26.58 -21.39
N ASP A 249 -15.98 -27.45 -22.17
CA ASP A 249 -17.34 -27.90 -21.95
C ASP A 249 -17.46 -28.44 -20.51
N LEU A 250 -18.26 -27.80 -19.65
CA LEU A 250 -18.44 -28.16 -18.24
C LEU A 250 -18.90 -29.63 -18.09
N ALA A 251 -19.56 -30.18 -19.12
CA ALA A 251 -20.01 -31.55 -19.15
C ALA A 251 -18.86 -32.56 -19.32
N ALA A 252 -17.76 -32.17 -19.98
CA ALA A 252 -16.60 -33.03 -20.25
C ALA A 252 -15.40 -32.73 -19.31
N ALA A 253 -15.49 -31.71 -18.46
CA ALA A 253 -14.41 -31.25 -17.62
C ALA A 253 -14.13 -32.23 -16.45
N SER A 254 -12.86 -32.48 -16.16
CA SER A 254 -12.43 -33.23 -14.99
C SER A 254 -12.81 -32.49 -13.67
N PRO A 255 -12.85 -33.18 -12.52
CA PRO A 255 -13.13 -32.53 -11.24
C PRO A 255 -12.18 -31.35 -10.95
N THR A 256 -10.93 -31.44 -11.34
CA THR A 256 -9.90 -30.40 -11.16
C THR A 256 -10.16 -29.19 -12.06
N GLU A 257 -10.58 -29.43 -13.32
CA GLU A 257 -10.96 -28.36 -14.26
C GLU A 257 -12.22 -27.62 -13.79
N ARG A 258 -13.23 -28.37 -13.31
CA ARG A 258 -14.45 -27.77 -12.73
C ARG A 258 -14.15 -26.88 -11.52
N ALA A 259 -13.26 -27.32 -10.63
CA ALA A 259 -12.79 -26.51 -9.51
C ALA A 259 -12.03 -25.27 -9.98
N GLY A 260 -11.24 -25.35 -11.04
CA GLY A 260 -10.55 -24.22 -11.67
C GLY A 260 -11.54 -23.20 -12.26
N ILE A 261 -12.58 -23.67 -12.98
CA ILE A 261 -13.62 -22.82 -13.56
C ILE A 261 -14.42 -22.11 -12.45
N ALA A 262 -14.80 -22.82 -11.39
CA ALA A 262 -15.51 -22.24 -10.25
C ALA A 262 -14.67 -21.12 -9.55
N ARG A 263 -13.37 -21.38 -9.36
CA ARG A 263 -12.45 -20.37 -8.78
C ARG A 263 -12.29 -19.15 -9.69
N ALA A 264 -12.18 -19.36 -11.00
CA ALA A 264 -12.10 -18.26 -11.97
C ALA A 264 -13.38 -17.40 -11.98
N ALA A 265 -14.55 -18.05 -11.89
CA ALA A 265 -15.84 -17.37 -11.81
C ALA A 265 -15.98 -16.57 -10.50
N ALA A 266 -15.58 -17.15 -9.36
CA ALA A 266 -15.56 -16.45 -8.07
C ALA A 266 -14.62 -15.25 -8.10
N ALA A 267 -13.40 -15.41 -8.62
CA ALA A 267 -12.45 -14.30 -8.77
C ALA A 267 -13.01 -13.18 -9.67
N ALA A 268 -13.70 -13.53 -10.76
CA ALA A 268 -14.32 -12.54 -11.65
C ALA A 268 -15.49 -11.80 -10.98
N ALA A 269 -16.27 -12.47 -10.13
CA ALA A 269 -17.35 -11.85 -9.38
C ALA A 269 -16.85 -10.80 -8.35
N GLU A 270 -15.70 -11.05 -7.76
CA GLU A 270 -15.06 -10.16 -6.78
C GLU A 270 -14.12 -9.12 -7.42
N ALA A 271 -13.90 -9.20 -8.74
CA ALA A 271 -12.99 -8.30 -9.45
C ALA A 271 -13.54 -6.87 -9.54
N ASP A 272 -12.64 -5.90 -9.44
CA ASP A 272 -12.95 -4.50 -9.74
C ASP A 272 -13.12 -4.28 -11.25
N LEU A 273 -12.40 -5.09 -12.07
CA LEU A 273 -12.45 -5.07 -13.54
C LEU A 273 -12.14 -6.46 -14.12
N VAL A 274 -12.79 -6.82 -15.22
CA VAL A 274 -12.52 -8.05 -15.97
C VAL A 274 -12.01 -7.69 -17.36
N LEU A 275 -10.85 -8.23 -17.75
CA LEU A 275 -10.33 -8.19 -19.11
C LEU A 275 -10.81 -9.45 -19.84
N ARG A 276 -11.77 -9.28 -20.74
CA ARG A 276 -12.31 -10.38 -21.57
C ARG A 276 -11.43 -10.57 -22.80
N VAL A 277 -10.53 -11.53 -22.75
CA VAL A 277 -9.54 -11.78 -23.80
C VAL A 277 -10.10 -12.68 -24.88
N VAL A 278 -10.05 -12.20 -26.13
CA VAL A 278 -10.52 -12.88 -27.33
C VAL A 278 -9.43 -12.84 -28.39
N PRO A 279 -9.03 -13.95 -29.03
CA PRO A 279 -8.05 -13.90 -30.09
C PRO A 279 -8.63 -13.24 -31.34
N ALA A 280 -7.79 -12.57 -32.12
CA ALA A 280 -8.18 -12.02 -33.42
C ALA A 280 -8.81 -13.09 -34.32
N GLY A 281 -9.84 -12.71 -35.08
CA GLY A 281 -10.63 -13.62 -35.90
C GLY A 281 -11.81 -14.31 -35.20
N SER A 282 -11.95 -14.16 -33.88
CA SER A 282 -13.14 -14.58 -33.13
C SER A 282 -14.10 -13.41 -32.89
N PRO A 283 -15.44 -13.65 -32.94
CA PRO A 283 -16.40 -12.58 -32.66
C PRO A 283 -16.25 -12.11 -31.19
N PRO A 284 -16.08 -10.80 -30.93
CA PRO A 284 -16.03 -10.27 -29.58
C PRO A 284 -17.41 -10.33 -28.93
N PRO A 285 -17.51 -10.70 -27.65
CA PRO A 285 -18.75 -10.59 -26.91
C PRO A 285 -19.08 -9.12 -26.60
N ASP A 286 -20.34 -8.82 -26.32
CA ASP A 286 -20.72 -7.54 -25.76
C ASP A 286 -20.11 -7.39 -24.35
N PRO A 287 -19.48 -6.25 -24.03
CA PRO A 287 -18.89 -6.04 -22.72
C PRO A 287 -19.98 -5.88 -21.65
N GLY A 288 -19.85 -6.62 -20.56
CA GLY A 288 -20.63 -6.41 -19.35
C GLY A 288 -20.21 -5.16 -18.58
N PRO A 289 -20.96 -4.78 -17.53
CA PRO A 289 -20.56 -3.75 -16.62
C PRO A 289 -19.23 -4.18 -15.95
N ARG A 290 -18.22 -3.33 -15.89
CA ARG A 290 -16.87 -3.63 -15.41
C ARG A 290 -16.09 -4.65 -16.27
N GLU A 291 -16.36 -4.71 -17.56
CA GLU A 291 -15.60 -5.51 -18.51
C GLU A 291 -14.93 -4.65 -19.59
N ILE A 292 -13.72 -5.03 -19.98
CA ILE A 292 -13.04 -4.54 -21.18
C ILE A 292 -12.80 -5.74 -22.10
N VAL A 293 -13.28 -5.65 -23.32
CA VAL A 293 -12.97 -6.66 -24.35
C VAL A 293 -11.61 -6.34 -24.96
N VAL A 294 -10.69 -7.30 -24.89
CA VAL A 294 -9.32 -7.19 -25.40
C VAL A 294 -9.14 -8.20 -26.53
N ILE A 295 -8.89 -7.71 -27.74
CA ILE A 295 -8.52 -8.54 -28.88
C ILE A 295 -7.01 -8.74 -28.83
N THR A 296 -6.57 -9.99 -28.73
CA THR A 296 -5.15 -10.38 -28.73
C THR A 296 -4.72 -10.95 -30.07
N LYS A 297 -3.39 -11.10 -30.27
CA LYS A 297 -2.78 -11.63 -31.49
C LYS A 297 -3.16 -10.79 -32.73
N ALA A 298 -3.19 -9.48 -32.57
CA ALA A 298 -3.53 -8.55 -33.66
C ALA A 298 -2.58 -8.68 -34.85
N ASP A 299 -1.35 -9.08 -34.61
CA ASP A 299 -0.31 -9.38 -35.60
C ASP A 299 -0.69 -10.51 -36.58
N LEU A 300 -1.67 -11.34 -36.22
CA LEU A 300 -2.20 -12.43 -37.07
C LEU A 300 -3.49 -12.04 -37.82
N ALA A 301 -4.03 -10.84 -37.60
CA ALA A 301 -5.30 -10.42 -38.18
C ALA A 301 -5.10 -9.72 -39.54
N PRO A 302 -5.99 -9.93 -40.52
CA PRO A 302 -5.98 -9.12 -41.75
C PRO A 302 -6.21 -7.62 -41.45
N ALA A 303 -5.58 -6.74 -42.20
CA ALA A 303 -5.78 -5.32 -42.06
C ALA A 303 -7.26 -4.93 -42.22
N GLY A 304 -7.79 -4.13 -41.31
CA GLY A 304 -9.17 -3.64 -41.34
C GLY A 304 -10.24 -4.62 -40.83
N SER A 305 -9.86 -5.81 -40.33
CA SER A 305 -10.81 -6.82 -39.83
C SER A 305 -11.15 -6.69 -38.33
N LEU A 306 -10.53 -5.74 -37.62
CA LEU A 306 -10.63 -5.63 -36.17
C LEU A 306 -11.72 -4.63 -35.75
N PRO A 307 -12.53 -4.93 -34.71
CA PRO A 307 -13.62 -4.07 -34.26
C PRO A 307 -13.09 -2.81 -33.55
N ALA A 308 -13.61 -1.65 -33.92
CA ALA A 308 -13.21 -0.35 -33.35
C ALA A 308 -13.56 -0.18 -31.85
N ALA A 309 -14.54 -0.93 -31.35
CA ALA A 309 -15.00 -0.82 -29.96
C ALA A 309 -14.15 -1.61 -28.93
N ALA A 310 -13.32 -2.54 -29.40
CA ALA A 310 -12.45 -3.34 -28.54
C ALA A 310 -11.03 -2.77 -28.48
N VAL A 311 -10.33 -3.05 -27.39
CA VAL A 311 -8.89 -2.74 -27.29
C VAL A 311 -8.11 -3.83 -28.01
N VAL A 312 -7.47 -3.46 -29.10
CA VAL A 312 -6.70 -4.37 -29.94
C VAL A 312 -5.24 -4.41 -29.46
N THR A 313 -4.68 -5.63 -29.29
CA THR A 313 -3.33 -5.79 -28.74
C THR A 313 -2.56 -6.92 -29.43
N SER A 314 -1.25 -6.74 -29.53
CA SER A 314 -0.29 -7.82 -29.82
C SER A 314 0.76 -7.86 -28.72
N ALA A 315 0.81 -8.97 -27.99
CA ALA A 315 1.86 -9.21 -26.99
C ALA A 315 3.24 -9.41 -27.65
N LEU A 316 3.30 -9.78 -28.93
CA LEU A 316 4.52 -10.00 -29.68
C LEU A 316 5.17 -8.66 -30.09
N THR A 317 4.37 -7.73 -30.63
CA THR A 317 4.85 -6.44 -31.15
C THR A 317 4.79 -5.32 -30.11
N GLY A 318 4.03 -5.50 -29.04
CA GLY A 318 3.72 -4.46 -28.04
C GLY A 318 2.61 -3.49 -28.47
N GLU A 319 2.05 -3.67 -29.67
CA GLU A 319 0.96 -2.85 -30.17
C GLU A 319 -0.25 -2.87 -29.23
N GLY A 320 -0.85 -1.71 -28.98
CA GLY A 320 -2.07 -1.56 -28.18
C GLY A 320 -1.88 -1.73 -26.66
N ILE A 321 -0.71 -2.14 -26.16
CA ILE A 321 -0.49 -2.37 -24.71
C ILE A 321 -0.61 -1.06 -23.92
N ALA A 322 -0.03 0.05 -24.40
CA ALA A 322 -0.17 1.36 -23.76
C ALA A 322 -1.63 1.86 -23.75
N ALA A 323 -2.37 1.62 -24.85
CA ALA A 323 -3.79 1.96 -24.93
C ALA A 323 -4.63 1.13 -23.95
N LEU A 324 -4.31 -0.16 -23.78
CA LEU A 324 -4.95 -1.03 -22.80
C LEU A 324 -4.65 -0.56 -21.37
N GLU A 325 -3.41 -0.19 -21.05
CA GLU A 325 -3.04 0.38 -19.75
C GLU A 325 -3.89 1.63 -19.43
N ALA A 326 -3.96 2.56 -20.37
CA ALA A 326 -4.77 3.78 -20.20
C ALA A 326 -6.26 3.46 -20.02
N ARG A 327 -6.79 2.50 -20.78
CA ARG A 327 -8.19 2.07 -20.69
C ARG A 327 -8.50 1.39 -19.35
N ILE A 328 -7.58 0.56 -18.82
CA ILE A 328 -7.69 -0.04 -17.48
C ILE A 328 -7.76 1.08 -16.43
N GLY A 329 -6.81 2.03 -16.46
CA GLY A 329 -6.78 3.14 -15.51
C GLY A 329 -8.06 3.97 -15.50
N GLY A 330 -8.60 4.29 -16.68
CA GLY A 330 -9.86 5.02 -16.81
C GLY A 330 -11.10 4.22 -16.37
N ALA A 331 -11.09 2.89 -16.54
CA ALA A 331 -12.19 2.04 -16.09
C ALA A 331 -12.21 1.85 -14.56
N LEU A 332 -11.03 1.75 -13.92
CA LEU A 332 -10.90 1.63 -12.47
C LEU A 332 -11.26 2.93 -11.75
N VAL A 333 -10.87 4.06 -12.33
CA VAL A 333 -11.12 5.40 -11.78
C VAL A 333 -11.70 6.29 -12.88
N PRO A 334 -13.01 6.23 -13.11
CA PRO A 334 -13.67 7.05 -14.13
C PRO A 334 -13.44 8.55 -13.92
N GLU A 335 -13.38 9.31 -15.01
CA GLU A 335 -13.05 10.74 -14.98
C GLU A 335 -14.08 11.60 -14.23
N ASP A 336 -15.34 11.17 -14.18
CA ASP A 336 -16.41 11.80 -13.40
C ASP A 336 -16.19 11.69 -11.88
N VAL A 337 -15.46 10.68 -11.45
CA VAL A 337 -15.03 10.49 -10.05
C VAL A 337 -13.63 11.07 -9.81
N ALA A 338 -12.81 11.13 -10.86
CA ALA A 338 -11.51 11.81 -10.87
C ALA A 338 -11.68 13.33 -10.98
N GLU A 339 -12.62 13.92 -10.21
CA GLU A 339 -12.76 15.37 -10.11
C GLU A 339 -11.38 16.05 -9.99
N PRO A 340 -11.22 17.30 -10.51
CA PRO A 340 -9.96 18.05 -10.40
C PRO A 340 -9.39 18.14 -8.97
N GLY A 341 -10.21 17.85 -7.95
CA GLY A 341 -9.83 17.80 -6.53
C GLY A 341 -9.37 16.45 -6.00
N LEU A 342 -9.51 15.33 -6.73
CA LEU A 342 -9.16 14.01 -6.18
C LEU A 342 -7.69 13.91 -5.75
N LEU A 343 -6.77 14.44 -6.56
CA LEU A 343 -5.33 14.39 -6.25
C LEU A 343 -4.88 15.50 -5.29
N THR A 344 -5.72 16.49 -5.03
CA THR A 344 -5.37 17.69 -4.23
C THR A 344 -6.28 17.91 -3.03
N GLY A 345 -7.43 17.24 -2.97
CA GLY A 345 -8.47 17.40 -1.95
C GLY A 345 -8.45 16.34 -0.84
N PRO A 346 -9.47 16.41 0.05
CA PRO A 346 -9.68 15.44 1.10
C PRO A 346 -10.20 14.11 0.53
N VAL A 347 -9.54 13.01 0.86
CA VAL A 347 -9.93 11.65 0.44
C VAL A 347 -9.89 10.74 1.67
N PRO A 348 -11.00 10.15 2.09
CA PRO A 348 -11.02 9.11 3.12
C PRO A 348 -10.37 7.83 2.57
N PHE A 349 -9.48 7.21 3.34
CA PHE A 349 -8.66 6.09 2.87
C PHE A 349 -8.60 4.91 3.86
N THR A 350 -9.35 4.98 4.97
CA THR A 350 -9.48 3.86 5.91
C THR A 350 -10.95 3.57 6.22
N PRO A 351 -11.30 2.30 6.55
CA PRO A 351 -12.67 1.95 6.96
C PRO A 351 -13.15 2.76 8.18
N ARG A 352 -12.24 3.06 9.12
CA ARG A 352 -12.56 3.89 10.30
C ARG A 352 -13.05 5.29 9.90
N GLN A 353 -12.39 5.91 8.90
CA GLN A 353 -12.76 7.24 8.40
C GLN A 353 -14.11 7.21 7.68
N VAL A 354 -14.41 6.14 6.95
CA VAL A 354 -15.73 5.93 6.32
C VAL A 354 -16.82 5.84 7.37
N GLN A 355 -16.65 5.01 8.41
CA GLN A 355 -17.59 4.91 9.51
C GLN A 355 -17.79 6.24 10.25
N GLN A 356 -16.73 7.04 10.41
CA GLN A 356 -16.82 8.38 10.99
C GLN A 356 -17.70 9.29 10.13
N LEU A 357 -17.57 9.25 8.82
CA LEU A 357 -18.40 10.02 7.88
C LEU A 357 -19.86 9.58 7.92
N GLU A 358 -20.14 8.28 7.95
CA GLU A 358 -21.50 7.73 8.05
C GLU A 358 -22.19 8.21 9.33
N ARG A 359 -21.47 8.25 10.46
CA ARG A 359 -21.98 8.82 11.71
C ARG A 359 -22.27 10.32 11.60
N LEU A 360 -21.44 11.09 10.89
CA LEU A 360 -21.67 12.51 10.68
C LEU A 360 -22.89 12.80 9.78
N ALA A 361 -23.28 11.86 8.93
CA ALA A 361 -24.47 11.96 8.09
C ALA A 361 -25.76 11.54 8.82
N ALA A 362 -25.67 10.73 9.88
CA ALA A 362 -26.83 10.18 10.61
C ALA A 362 -27.39 11.15 11.68
N PHE A 363 -26.70 12.26 11.94
CA PHE A 363 -27.06 13.33 12.87
C PHE A 363 -27.20 14.68 12.12
#